data_750425cd3c1402cfaa63454175097ae6
#
_entry.id   750425cd3c1402cfaa63454175097ae6
#
_cell.length_a   1.000
_cell.length_b   1.000
_cell.length_c   1.000
_cell.angle_alpha   90.00
_cell.angle_beta   90.00
_cell.angle_gamma   90.00
#
_symmetry.space_group_name_H-M   'P 1'
#
loop_
_entity.id
_entity.type
_entity.pdbx_description
1 polymer ?
#
loop_
_entity_poly.entity_id
_entity_poly.type
_entity_poly.pdbx_seq_one_letter_code
_entity_poly.pdbx_strand_id
1 'polypeptide(L)'
;RVMSFCTFWDYTILHRFREYDDPRTAKENIFNYVTSSNNRDGLAIKTAGYGLLAREEEKKILIVLSDGKPYDVLVNRPNARNPKPYQGKEAISDTATEIRHLRNLEVSVLGVFAGEEKDLATEKKIFGKDFAYIRDIKNFSKIVGRYLTKQLEIDG
;
A
#
# COMPACT_ATOMS: atom_id res chain seq x y z
N ARG A 1 -6.67 8.48 -7.38
CA ARG A 1 -7.47 7.40 -6.79
C ARG A 1 -7.17 7.27 -5.29
N VAL A 2 -8.21 7.00 -4.48
CA VAL A 2 -8.09 6.70 -3.06
C VAL A 2 -8.86 5.41 -2.79
N MET A 3 -8.19 4.46 -2.13
CA MET A 3 -8.75 3.15 -1.83
C MET A 3 -8.34 2.70 -0.43
N SER A 4 -9.16 1.87 0.20
CA SER A 4 -8.74 1.00 1.29
C SER A 4 -8.81 -0.47 0.85
N PHE A 5 -8.18 -1.33 1.62
CA PHE A 5 -8.21 -2.77 1.36
C PHE A 5 -8.37 -3.55 2.66
N CYS A 6 -8.98 -4.70 2.53
CA CYS A 6 -9.10 -5.70 3.58
C CYS A 6 -9.22 -7.09 2.95
N THR A 7 -9.13 -8.13 3.76
CA THR A 7 -9.43 -9.50 3.32
C THR A 7 -10.69 -9.98 4.02
N PHE A 8 -11.65 -10.47 3.26
CA PHE A 8 -12.87 -11.10 3.75
C PHE A 8 -12.93 -12.53 3.19
N TRP A 9 -12.84 -13.51 4.05
CA TRP A 9 -12.61 -14.90 3.67
C TRP A 9 -11.33 -15.02 2.81
N ASP A 10 -11.41 -15.57 1.62
CA ASP A 10 -10.32 -15.72 0.65
C ASP A 10 -10.25 -14.60 -0.40
N TYR A 11 -11.06 -13.55 -0.24
CA TYR A 11 -11.13 -12.41 -1.15
C TYR A 11 -10.45 -11.18 -0.57
N THR A 12 -9.54 -10.60 -1.32
CA THR A 12 -9.06 -9.24 -1.04
C THR A 12 -10.03 -8.24 -1.66
N ILE A 13 -10.60 -7.40 -0.81
CA ILE A 13 -11.58 -6.38 -1.19
C ILE A 13 -10.88 -5.03 -1.24
N LEU A 14 -11.07 -4.32 -2.34
CA LEU A 14 -10.61 -2.94 -2.54
C LEU A 14 -11.83 -2.02 -2.56
N HIS A 15 -11.97 -1.22 -1.50
CA HIS A 15 -13.02 -0.19 -1.43
C HIS A 15 -12.50 1.08 -2.09
N ARG A 16 -13.16 1.55 -3.15
CA ARG A 16 -12.80 2.77 -3.87
C ARG A 16 -13.61 3.94 -3.35
N PHE A 17 -12.92 4.95 -2.84
CA PHE A 17 -13.55 6.19 -2.35
C PHE A 17 -13.45 7.31 -3.39
N ARG A 18 -12.43 7.27 -4.23
CA ARG A 18 -12.21 8.24 -5.28
C ARG A 18 -11.47 7.62 -6.46
N GLU A 19 -11.93 7.91 -7.66
CA GLU A 19 -11.25 7.58 -8.90
C GLU A 19 -10.32 8.72 -9.37
N TYR A 20 -9.52 8.47 -10.40
CA TYR A 20 -8.56 9.44 -10.93
C TYR A 20 -9.26 10.69 -11.46
N ASP A 21 -10.35 10.50 -12.18
CA ASP A 21 -11.06 11.55 -12.91
C ASP A 21 -12.30 12.08 -12.16
N ASP A 22 -12.47 11.68 -10.90
CA ASP A 22 -13.56 12.16 -10.05
C ASP A 22 -13.39 13.66 -9.73
N PRO A 23 -14.49 14.43 -9.66
CA PRO A 23 -14.45 15.83 -9.31
C PRO A 23 -13.88 16.06 -7.91
N ARG A 24 -13.40 17.27 -7.64
CA ARG A 24 -12.82 17.62 -6.32
C ARG A 24 -13.81 17.44 -5.16
N THR A 25 -15.09 17.56 -5.40
CA THR A 25 -16.17 17.33 -4.44
C THR A 25 -16.22 15.88 -3.93
N ALA A 26 -15.77 14.92 -4.73
CA ALA A 26 -15.73 13.51 -4.34
C ALA A 26 -14.69 13.20 -3.23
N LYS A 27 -13.90 14.18 -2.78
CA LYS A 27 -12.95 14.03 -1.66
C LYS A 27 -13.63 13.59 -0.36
N GLU A 28 -14.91 13.94 -0.17
CA GLU A 28 -15.67 13.61 1.03
C GLU A 28 -16.02 12.12 1.13
N ASN A 29 -15.96 11.37 0.03
CA ASN A 29 -16.25 9.94 0.02
C ASN A 29 -15.30 9.14 0.92
N ILE A 30 -14.10 9.67 1.23
CA ILE A 30 -13.15 9.02 2.15
C ILE A 30 -13.72 8.86 3.57
N PHE A 31 -14.68 9.70 3.98
CA PHE A 31 -15.35 9.59 5.28
C PHE A 31 -16.30 8.38 5.36
N ASN A 32 -16.56 7.71 4.25
CA ASN A 32 -17.30 6.44 4.22
C ASN A 32 -16.41 5.23 4.57
N TYR A 33 -15.17 5.47 4.97
CA TYR A 33 -14.24 4.42 5.38
C TYR A 33 -14.78 3.65 6.58
N VAL A 34 -14.73 2.32 6.47
CA VAL A 34 -15.09 1.39 7.54
C VAL A 34 -13.87 0.50 7.80
N THR A 35 -13.51 0.36 9.08
CA THR A 35 -12.42 -0.54 9.48
C THR A 35 -12.82 -1.99 9.25
N SER A 36 -11.86 -2.80 8.84
CA SER A 36 -12.02 -4.24 8.68
C SER A 36 -10.75 -4.96 9.12
N SER A 37 -10.87 -6.26 9.41
CA SER A 37 -9.75 -7.10 9.83
C SER A 37 -9.12 -7.82 8.62
N ASN A 38 -7.92 -8.34 8.84
CA ASN A 38 -7.10 -9.08 7.89
C ASN A 38 -6.72 -8.28 6.63
N ASN A 39 -5.50 -8.45 6.20
CA ASN A 39 -4.97 -7.70 5.07
C ASN A 39 -3.89 -8.48 4.32
N ARG A 40 -4.14 -8.72 3.03
CA ARG A 40 -3.16 -9.22 2.07
C ARG A 40 -2.58 -8.06 1.30
N ASP A 41 -1.62 -7.38 1.93
CA ASP A 41 -1.01 -6.14 1.41
C ASP A 41 -0.39 -6.35 0.03
N GLY A 42 0.33 -7.45 -0.18
CA GLY A 42 0.96 -7.75 -1.47
C GLY A 42 -0.05 -7.75 -2.61
N LEU A 43 -1.18 -8.45 -2.45
CA LEU A 43 -2.23 -8.51 -3.48
C LEU A 43 -2.92 -7.17 -3.70
N ALA A 44 -3.17 -6.42 -2.62
CA ALA A 44 -3.78 -5.09 -2.69
C ALA A 44 -2.86 -4.09 -3.41
N ILE A 45 -1.57 -4.08 -3.04
CA ILE A 45 -0.53 -3.23 -3.66
C ILE A 45 -0.35 -3.57 -5.13
N LYS A 46 -0.29 -4.86 -5.46
CA LYS A 46 -0.24 -5.34 -6.84
C LYS A 46 -1.41 -4.80 -7.65
N THR A 47 -2.63 -4.99 -7.17
CA THR A 47 -3.84 -4.58 -7.88
C THR A 47 -3.91 -3.06 -8.06
N ALA A 48 -3.57 -2.29 -7.01
CA ALA A 48 -3.48 -0.84 -7.09
C ALA A 48 -2.42 -0.37 -8.09
N GLY A 49 -1.25 -1.01 -8.06
CA GLY A 49 -0.13 -0.70 -8.96
C GLY A 49 -0.46 -0.98 -10.43
N TYR A 50 -1.10 -2.11 -10.74
CA TYR A 50 -1.54 -2.38 -12.12
C TYR A 50 -2.60 -1.37 -12.59
N GLY A 51 -3.46 -0.89 -11.69
CA GLY A 51 -4.37 0.19 -12.01
C GLY A 51 -3.68 1.52 -12.32
N LEU A 52 -2.49 1.78 -11.74
CA LEU A 52 -1.63 2.91 -12.10
C LEU A 52 -0.93 2.68 -13.45
N LEU A 53 -0.41 1.47 -13.68
CA LEU A 53 0.30 1.13 -14.92
C LEU A 53 -0.59 1.24 -16.15
N ALA A 54 -1.90 1.06 -15.99
CA ALA A 54 -2.89 1.23 -17.05
C ALA A 54 -3.17 2.71 -17.41
N ARG A 55 -2.61 3.67 -16.67
CA ARG A 55 -2.76 5.12 -16.93
C ARG A 55 -1.70 5.60 -17.92
N GLU A 56 -2.02 6.68 -18.64
CA GLU A 56 -1.15 7.30 -19.66
C GLU A 56 -0.10 8.24 -19.05
N GLU A 57 -0.32 8.72 -17.81
CA GLU A 57 0.59 9.64 -17.15
C GLU A 57 2.00 9.02 -16.98
N GLU A 58 3.06 9.80 -17.25
CA GLU A 58 4.45 9.34 -17.10
C GLU A 58 4.79 9.04 -15.65
N LYS A 59 4.47 9.94 -14.74
CA LYS A 59 4.77 9.79 -13.31
C LYS A 59 3.69 9.00 -12.60
N LYS A 60 4.05 7.82 -12.14
CA LYS A 60 3.18 6.90 -11.41
C LYS A 60 3.63 6.78 -9.97
N ILE A 61 2.81 7.24 -9.02
CA ILE A 61 3.16 7.27 -7.61
C ILE A 61 2.09 6.54 -6.81
N LEU A 62 2.51 5.53 -6.06
CA LEU A 62 1.69 4.78 -5.11
C LEU A 62 2.11 5.12 -3.68
N ILE A 63 1.18 5.60 -2.87
CA ILE A 63 1.39 5.85 -1.46
C ILE A 63 0.57 4.83 -0.68
N VAL A 64 1.24 4.06 0.16
CA VAL A 64 0.63 3.03 0.99
C VAL A 64 0.68 3.48 2.44
N LEU A 65 -0.48 3.70 3.05
CA LEU A 65 -0.60 3.98 4.48
C LEU A 65 -0.90 2.67 5.21
N SER A 66 -0.04 2.30 6.15
CA SER A 66 -0.16 1.09 6.96
C SER A 66 -0.06 1.42 8.45
N ASP A 67 -0.79 0.70 9.27
CA ASP A 67 -0.74 0.76 10.74
C ASP A 67 -0.24 -0.56 11.37
N GLY A 68 0.06 -1.56 10.55
CA GLY A 68 0.48 -2.87 11.03
C GLY A 68 1.04 -3.80 9.95
N LYS A 69 1.31 -5.02 10.37
CA LYS A 69 1.89 -6.07 9.52
C LYS A 69 0.83 -6.69 8.61
N PRO A 70 1.21 -7.09 7.38
CA PRO A 70 0.34 -7.89 6.54
C PRO A 70 0.02 -9.23 7.24
N TYR A 71 -1.27 -9.53 7.34
CA TYR A 71 -1.74 -10.69 8.06
C TYR A 71 -3.08 -11.20 7.52
N ASP A 72 -3.16 -12.49 7.25
CA ASP A 72 -4.41 -13.18 6.98
C ASP A 72 -4.39 -14.56 7.65
N VAL A 73 -5.55 -14.99 8.15
CA VAL A 73 -5.72 -16.30 8.78
C VAL A 73 -5.69 -17.46 7.78
N LEU A 74 -5.97 -17.18 6.50
CA LEU A 74 -5.97 -18.18 5.45
C LEU A 74 -4.57 -18.47 4.92
N VAL A 75 -4.37 -19.67 4.42
CA VAL A 75 -3.10 -20.09 3.85
C VAL A 75 -2.80 -19.33 2.55
N ASN A 76 -1.54 -18.94 2.41
CA ASN A 76 -1.04 -18.43 1.15
C ASN A 76 -0.75 -19.60 0.20
N ARG A 77 -1.26 -19.51 -1.03
CA ARG A 77 -1.09 -20.57 -2.06
C ARG A 77 -1.55 -21.94 -1.58
N PRO A 78 -2.86 -22.18 -1.40
CA PRO A 78 -3.41 -23.41 -0.84
C PRO A 78 -3.00 -24.68 -1.63
N ASN A 79 -2.71 -24.55 -2.92
CA ASN A 79 -2.27 -25.65 -3.79
C ASN A 79 -0.74 -25.87 -3.79
N ALA A 80 0.02 -25.14 -2.98
CA ALA A 80 1.45 -25.35 -2.86
C ALA A 80 1.75 -26.67 -2.11
N ARG A 81 2.90 -27.30 -2.40
CA ARG A 81 3.35 -28.52 -1.72
C ARG A 81 3.43 -28.37 -0.20
N ASN A 82 3.73 -27.16 0.29
CA ASN A 82 3.78 -26.84 1.72
C ASN A 82 3.07 -25.50 1.95
N PRO A 83 1.73 -25.48 2.03
CA PRO A 83 0.96 -24.27 2.21
C PRO A 83 1.25 -23.65 3.60
N LYS A 84 1.46 -22.34 3.63
CA LYS A 84 1.73 -21.57 4.86
C LYS A 84 0.70 -20.48 5.04
N PRO A 85 0.36 -20.11 6.28
CA PRO A 85 -0.47 -18.93 6.54
C PRO A 85 0.16 -17.66 5.96
N TYR A 86 -0.67 -16.71 5.52
CA TYR A 86 -0.21 -15.41 5.05
C TYR A 86 0.14 -14.53 6.25
N GLN A 87 1.29 -14.78 6.87
CA GLN A 87 1.77 -14.03 8.03
C GLN A 87 3.29 -14.08 8.15
N GLY A 88 3.84 -13.25 9.02
CA GLY A 88 5.27 -13.24 9.33
C GLY A 88 6.13 -13.10 8.07
N LYS A 89 7.13 -13.95 7.91
CA LYS A 89 8.10 -13.88 6.81
C LYS A 89 7.44 -14.04 5.43
N GLU A 90 6.42 -14.87 5.30
CA GLU A 90 5.72 -15.12 4.03
C GLU A 90 5.01 -13.84 3.55
N ALA A 91 4.21 -13.23 4.42
CA ALA A 91 3.47 -12.01 4.08
C ALA A 91 4.40 -10.81 3.83
N ILE A 92 5.44 -10.65 4.66
CA ILE A 92 6.47 -9.62 4.49
C ILE A 92 7.19 -9.77 3.15
N SER A 93 7.61 -11.00 2.81
CA SER A 93 8.31 -11.29 1.56
C SER A 93 7.43 -11.05 0.34
N ASP A 94 6.17 -11.47 0.41
CA ASP A 94 5.19 -11.27 -0.66
C ASP A 94 4.98 -9.77 -0.93
N THR A 95 4.66 -9.00 0.12
CA THR A 95 4.45 -7.56 0.03
C THR A 95 5.68 -6.82 -0.50
N ALA A 96 6.87 -7.14 0.03
CA ALA A 96 8.12 -6.54 -0.43
C ALA A 96 8.45 -6.91 -1.89
N THR A 97 8.06 -8.09 -2.33
CA THR A 97 8.27 -8.53 -3.72
C THR A 97 7.38 -7.74 -4.68
N GLU A 98 6.11 -7.53 -4.35
CA GLU A 98 5.21 -6.74 -5.19
C GLU A 98 5.65 -5.26 -5.25
N ILE A 99 6.14 -4.69 -4.15
CA ILE A 99 6.69 -3.33 -4.16
C ILE A 99 7.91 -3.22 -5.06
N ARG A 100 8.86 -4.18 -4.97
CA ARG A 100 10.02 -4.20 -5.87
C ARG A 100 9.62 -4.36 -7.33
N HIS A 101 8.64 -5.22 -7.60
CA HIS A 101 8.12 -5.42 -8.94
C HIS A 101 7.55 -4.11 -9.52
N LEU A 102 6.72 -3.40 -8.78
CA LEU A 102 6.16 -2.11 -9.21
C LEU A 102 7.26 -1.06 -9.45
N ARG A 103 8.28 -1.00 -8.58
CA ARG A 103 9.42 -0.08 -8.77
C ARG A 103 10.22 -0.40 -10.02
N ASN A 104 10.39 -1.68 -10.36
CA ASN A 104 11.03 -2.11 -11.61
C ASN A 104 10.20 -1.74 -12.86
N LEU A 105 8.91 -1.49 -12.69
CA LEU A 105 7.99 -0.95 -13.71
C LEU A 105 7.82 0.56 -13.59
N GLU A 106 8.78 1.25 -12.98
CA GLU A 106 8.84 2.72 -12.85
C GLU A 106 7.70 3.35 -12.03
N VAL A 107 7.03 2.57 -11.18
CA VAL A 107 6.10 3.10 -10.19
C VAL A 107 6.86 3.50 -8.93
N SER A 108 6.84 4.77 -8.55
CA SER A 108 7.37 5.23 -7.28
C SER A 108 6.46 4.79 -6.13
N VAL A 109 6.98 4.01 -5.18
CA VAL A 109 6.19 3.50 -4.04
C VAL A 109 6.73 4.03 -2.73
N LEU A 110 5.91 4.81 -2.01
CA LEU A 110 6.18 5.30 -0.66
C LEU A 110 5.35 4.50 0.35
N GLY A 111 6.02 3.89 1.33
CA GLY A 111 5.39 3.36 2.53
C GLY A 111 5.30 4.42 3.62
N VAL A 112 4.11 4.66 4.14
CA VAL A 112 3.88 5.54 5.28
C VAL A 112 3.30 4.71 6.41
N PHE A 113 4.06 4.57 7.49
CA PHE A 113 3.69 3.76 8.63
C PHE A 113 3.25 4.63 9.82
N ALA A 114 2.06 4.36 10.34
CA ALA A 114 1.45 5.06 11.47
C ALA A 114 1.11 4.12 12.63
N GLY A 115 1.76 2.96 12.72
CA GLY A 115 1.56 1.95 13.76
C GLY A 115 2.57 2.01 14.90
N GLU A 116 2.71 0.90 15.63
CA GLU A 116 3.58 0.80 16.79
C GLU A 116 5.07 0.69 16.43
N GLU A 117 5.94 1.30 17.22
CA GLU A 117 7.41 1.28 17.00
C GLU A 117 8.00 -0.13 16.90
N LYS A 118 7.42 -1.11 17.59
CA LYS A 118 7.86 -2.51 17.53
C LYS A 118 7.82 -3.10 16.11
N ASP A 119 6.99 -2.55 15.24
CA ASP A 119 6.78 -3.04 13.87
C ASP A 119 7.60 -2.28 12.83
N LEU A 120 8.27 -1.20 13.20
CA LEU A 120 9.12 -0.39 12.31
C LEU A 120 10.15 -1.20 11.51
N ALA A 121 10.79 -2.15 12.14
CA ALA A 121 11.82 -2.98 11.48
C ALA A 121 11.21 -3.84 10.36
N THR A 122 9.96 -4.26 10.53
CA THR A 122 9.20 -5.02 9.54
C THR A 122 8.81 -4.15 8.37
N GLU A 123 8.25 -2.98 8.65
CA GLU A 123 7.82 -2.02 7.62
C GLU A 123 9.00 -1.52 6.78
N LYS A 124 10.16 -1.27 7.41
CA LYS A 124 11.40 -0.96 6.69
C LYS A 124 11.86 -2.08 5.76
N LYS A 125 11.65 -3.35 6.13
CA LYS A 125 11.97 -4.48 5.24
C LYS A 125 11.03 -4.53 4.04
N ILE A 126 9.76 -4.17 4.22
CA ILE A 126 8.75 -4.14 3.16
C ILE A 126 9.04 -3.01 2.17
N PHE A 127 9.18 -1.78 2.65
CA PHE A 127 9.25 -0.58 1.81
C PHE A 127 10.68 -0.13 1.47
N GLY A 128 11.69 -0.58 2.22
CA GLY A 128 13.09 -0.22 1.97
C GLY A 128 13.36 1.27 2.19
N LYS A 129 14.03 1.91 1.21
CA LYS A 129 14.47 3.33 1.29
C LYS A 129 13.33 4.36 1.27
N ASP A 130 12.24 4.04 0.58
CA ASP A 130 11.08 4.94 0.45
C ASP A 130 10.04 4.59 1.51
N PHE A 131 10.41 4.90 2.76
CA PHE A 131 9.63 4.61 3.95
C PHE A 131 9.63 5.83 4.88
N ALA A 132 8.46 6.16 5.41
CA ALA A 132 8.29 7.20 6.41
C ALA A 132 7.51 6.67 7.62
N TYR A 133 8.02 6.94 8.83
CA TYR A 133 7.29 6.69 10.07
C TYR A 133 6.63 7.96 10.57
N ILE A 134 5.35 7.88 10.88
CA ILE A 134 4.55 8.98 11.40
C ILE A 134 4.06 8.64 12.81
N ARG A 135 4.57 9.33 13.82
CA ARG A 135 4.05 9.23 15.19
C ARG A 135 2.75 10.02 15.38
N ASP A 136 2.64 11.16 14.68
CA ASP A 136 1.45 12.00 14.69
C ASP A 136 0.91 12.10 13.26
N ILE A 137 -0.30 11.61 13.06
CA ILE A 137 -0.97 11.61 11.75
C ILE A 137 -1.11 13.00 11.14
N LYS A 138 -1.09 14.07 11.95
CA LYS A 138 -1.06 15.46 11.47
C LYS A 138 0.13 15.76 10.56
N ASN A 139 1.22 15.00 10.68
CA ASN A 139 2.39 15.14 9.82
C ASN A 139 2.25 14.43 8.47
N PHE A 140 1.17 13.67 8.24
CA PHE A 140 0.97 12.89 7.01
C PHE A 140 1.07 13.75 5.75
N SER A 141 0.31 14.84 5.69
CA SER A 141 0.29 15.73 4.52
C SER A 141 1.66 16.33 4.21
N LYS A 142 2.41 16.71 5.25
CA LYS A 142 3.76 17.25 5.11
C LYS A 142 4.77 16.23 4.57
N ILE A 143 4.68 15.00 5.06
CA ILE A 143 5.57 13.90 4.63
C ILE A 143 5.26 13.51 3.19
N VAL A 144 3.99 13.31 2.87
CA VAL A 144 3.55 12.99 1.51
C VAL A 144 3.87 14.12 0.55
N GLY A 145 3.61 15.38 0.94
CA GLY A 145 3.94 16.55 0.13
C GLY A 145 5.41 16.59 -0.25
N ARG A 146 6.33 16.42 0.71
CA ARG A 146 7.78 16.39 0.46
C ARG A 146 8.18 15.26 -0.50
N TYR A 147 7.57 14.08 -0.35
CA TYR A 147 7.85 12.97 -1.24
C TYR A 147 7.40 13.27 -2.66
N LEU A 148 6.18 13.80 -2.82
CA LEU A 148 5.65 14.18 -4.12
C LEU A 148 6.51 15.25 -4.80
N THR A 149 6.88 16.31 -4.08
CA THR A 149 7.79 17.34 -4.61
C THR A 149 9.08 16.73 -5.12
N LYS A 150 9.72 15.86 -4.32
CA LYS A 150 10.95 15.20 -4.74
C LYS A 150 10.76 14.33 -5.99
N GLN A 151 9.65 13.62 -6.13
CA GLN A 151 9.40 12.79 -7.32
C GLN A 151 9.14 13.63 -8.57
N LEU A 152 8.57 14.83 -8.41
CA LEU A 152 8.26 15.73 -9.52
C LEU A 152 9.44 16.60 -9.95
N GLU A 153 10.40 16.88 -9.04
CA GLU A 153 11.58 17.73 -9.32
C GLU A 153 12.75 16.96 -9.99
N ILE A 154 12.73 15.63 -10.02
CA ILE A 154 13.85 14.83 -10.52
C ILE A 154 14.06 14.98 -12.03
N ASP A 155 13.12 15.60 -12.77
CA ASP A 155 13.22 15.81 -14.23
C ASP A 155 13.26 17.29 -14.62
N GLY A 156 13.70 18.16 -13.73
CA GLY A 156 13.94 19.59 -13.99
C GLY A 156 15.40 19.91 -14.31
#